data_b5273606d9531730734622cef81b7b42
#
_entry.id   b5273606d9531730734622cef81b7b42
#
_cell.length_a   1.000
_cell.length_b   1.000
_cell.length_c   1.000
_cell.angle_alpha   90.00
_cell.angle_beta   90.00
_cell.angle_gamma   90.00
#
_symmetry.space_group_name_H-M   'P 1'
#
loop_
_entity.id
_entity.type
_entity.pdbx_description
1 polymer ?
#
loop_
_entity_poly.entity_id
_entity_poly.type
_entity_poly.pdbx_seq_one_letter_code
_entity_poly.pdbx_strand_id
1 'polypeptide(L)'
;MKKGRYIKLAIVYYSQTGVNYSMAKKAYETAKEAGAEVRLRKVNESLDTSNVIEGSAWDKLLKETADIEEATAEDLVWADAIIFSTPTRFGNVAAQMKAFIDSLGGVWAEGKLVNKYVTAFSSAQNANGGQEQTIRSIYTSAMHWGAIIVPTGYTDDSIYLQGGNPYGVSASQDPEKQDNTTTNDVMPAVVHQTKRLLEVADK
;
A
#
# COMPACT_ATOMS: atom_id res chain seq x y z
N MET A 1 19.59 6.33 -26.81
CA MET A 1 18.61 5.84 -25.83
C MET A 1 19.40 5.39 -24.60
N LYS A 2 19.26 6.08 -23.45
CA LYS A 2 19.80 5.56 -22.18
C LYS A 2 19.06 4.25 -21.92
N LYS A 3 19.80 3.15 -21.65
CA LYS A 3 19.21 1.92 -21.11
C LYS A 3 18.48 2.34 -19.83
N GLY A 4 17.14 2.33 -19.83
CA GLY A 4 16.35 2.68 -18.67
C GLY A 4 16.76 1.78 -17.50
N ARG A 5 17.06 2.40 -16.38
CA ARG A 5 17.26 1.69 -15.12
C ARG A 5 15.90 1.07 -14.73
N TYR A 6 15.85 -0.22 -14.52
CA TYR A 6 14.65 -0.85 -13.98
C TYR A 6 14.38 -0.27 -12.58
N ILE A 7 13.19 0.32 -12.40
CA ILE A 7 12.76 0.81 -11.09
C ILE A 7 12.51 -0.39 -10.18
N LYS A 8 13.07 -0.33 -8.99
CA LYS A 8 12.84 -1.30 -7.91
C LYS A 8 11.69 -0.82 -7.04
N LEU A 9 10.58 -1.56 -7.05
CA LEU A 9 9.37 -1.23 -6.31
C LEU A 9 9.12 -2.22 -5.17
N ALA A 10 9.06 -1.72 -3.94
CA ALA A 10 8.54 -2.48 -2.80
C ALA A 10 7.07 -2.13 -2.57
N ILE A 11 6.21 -3.13 -2.49
CA ILE A 11 4.80 -2.99 -2.14
C ILE A 11 4.61 -3.69 -0.80
N VAL A 12 4.35 -2.91 0.23
CA VAL A 12 4.15 -3.39 1.61
C VAL A 12 2.69 -3.24 1.98
N TYR A 13 2.03 -4.33 2.37
CA TYR A 13 0.63 -4.28 2.70
C TYR A 13 0.28 -4.96 4.03
N TYR A 14 -0.85 -4.54 4.61
CA TYR A 14 -1.60 -5.23 5.63
C TYR A 14 -3.06 -5.35 5.20
N SER A 15 -3.67 -6.50 5.42
CA SER A 15 -5.07 -6.73 5.09
C SER A 15 -5.66 -7.86 5.95
N GLN A 16 -6.92 -7.74 6.35
CA GLN A 16 -7.67 -8.82 7.03
C GLN A 16 -8.77 -9.40 6.14
N THR A 17 -9.48 -8.53 5.40
CA THR A 17 -10.60 -8.95 4.54
C THR A 17 -10.24 -9.05 3.07
N GLY A 18 -8.98 -8.75 2.71
CA GLY A 18 -8.47 -8.88 1.34
C GLY A 18 -8.47 -7.59 0.52
N VAL A 19 -9.17 -6.52 0.93
CA VAL A 19 -9.26 -5.28 0.13
C VAL A 19 -7.89 -4.68 -0.15
N ASN A 20 -7.06 -4.46 0.89
CA ASN A 20 -5.73 -3.88 0.72
C ASN A 20 -4.77 -4.83 0.00
N TYR A 21 -4.92 -6.14 0.19
CA TYR A 21 -4.19 -7.13 -0.58
C TYR A 21 -4.55 -7.08 -2.07
N SER A 22 -5.84 -6.98 -2.42
CA SER A 22 -6.28 -6.87 -3.82
C SER A 22 -5.70 -5.64 -4.51
N MET A 23 -5.67 -4.48 -3.83
CA MET A 23 -5.03 -3.27 -4.34
C MET A 23 -3.51 -3.46 -4.50
N ALA A 24 -2.84 -4.06 -3.51
CA ALA A 24 -1.40 -4.34 -3.56
C ALA A 24 -1.05 -5.33 -4.67
N LYS A 25 -1.86 -6.37 -4.88
CA LYS A 25 -1.72 -7.34 -5.96
C LYS A 25 -1.89 -6.68 -7.34
N LYS A 26 -2.92 -5.82 -7.49
CA LYS A 26 -3.13 -5.08 -8.74
C LYS A 26 -1.97 -4.13 -9.04
N ALA A 27 -1.43 -3.45 -8.03
CA ALA A 27 -0.24 -2.62 -8.17
C ALA A 27 1.00 -3.46 -8.59
N TYR A 28 1.17 -4.65 -7.99
CA TYR A 28 2.23 -5.58 -8.35
C TYR A 28 2.16 -6.00 -9.83
N GLU A 29 0.98 -6.43 -10.27
CA GLU A 29 0.74 -6.81 -11.67
C GLU A 29 1.05 -5.64 -12.63
N THR A 30 0.50 -4.46 -12.33
CA THR A 30 0.70 -3.24 -13.11
C THR A 30 2.18 -2.86 -13.22
N ALA A 31 2.91 -2.94 -12.12
CA ALA A 31 4.33 -2.58 -12.12
C ALA A 31 5.19 -3.61 -12.87
N LYS A 32 4.85 -4.90 -12.77
CA LYS A 32 5.51 -5.97 -13.56
C LYS A 32 5.28 -5.77 -15.05
N GLU A 33 4.06 -5.46 -15.46
CA GLU A 33 3.73 -5.15 -16.87
C GLU A 33 4.47 -3.90 -17.37
N ALA A 34 4.72 -2.93 -16.50
CA ALA A 34 5.51 -1.73 -16.81
C ALA A 34 7.04 -1.99 -16.79
N GLY A 35 7.50 -3.22 -16.50
CA GLY A 35 8.90 -3.60 -16.55
C GLY A 35 9.68 -3.30 -15.26
N ALA A 36 9.02 -2.98 -14.15
CA ALA A 36 9.69 -2.79 -12.86
C ALA A 36 10.12 -4.12 -12.23
N GLU A 37 11.18 -4.08 -11.43
CA GLU A 37 11.52 -5.17 -10.51
C GLU A 37 10.71 -4.97 -9.22
N VAL A 38 9.84 -5.93 -8.86
CA VAL A 38 8.83 -5.73 -7.82
C VAL A 38 8.92 -6.77 -6.73
N ARG A 39 8.90 -6.31 -5.48
CA ARG A 39 8.70 -7.14 -4.29
C ARG A 39 7.34 -6.83 -3.67
N LEU A 40 6.48 -7.84 -3.57
CA LEU A 40 5.24 -7.79 -2.79
C LEU A 40 5.51 -8.40 -1.42
N ARG A 41 5.20 -7.65 -0.35
CA ARG A 41 5.47 -8.04 1.03
C ARG A 41 4.25 -7.78 1.92
N LYS A 42 3.94 -8.72 2.79
CA LYS A 42 2.96 -8.50 3.86
C LYS A 42 3.67 -8.06 5.14
N VAL A 43 3.04 -7.21 5.95
CA VAL A 43 3.58 -6.96 7.29
C VAL A 43 3.25 -8.13 8.22
N ASN A 44 4.09 -8.37 9.20
CA ASN A 44 3.86 -9.41 10.20
C ASN A 44 2.53 -9.20 10.93
N GLU A 45 1.78 -10.28 11.13
CA GLU A 45 0.57 -10.26 11.96
C GLU A 45 0.96 -10.33 13.42
N SER A 46 0.91 -9.16 14.08
CA SER A 46 1.32 -9.00 15.48
C SER A 46 0.20 -9.27 16.48
N LEU A 47 -1.04 -9.42 16.00
CA LEU A 47 -2.17 -9.74 16.86
C LEU A 47 -2.31 -11.26 17.02
N ASP A 48 -2.95 -11.65 18.13
CA ASP A 48 -3.31 -13.04 18.36
C ASP A 48 -4.30 -13.53 17.30
N THR A 49 -3.88 -14.49 16.50
CA THR A 49 -4.70 -15.12 15.45
C THR A 49 -5.47 -16.34 15.93
N SER A 50 -5.37 -16.71 17.21
CA SER A 50 -6.08 -17.87 17.78
C SER A 50 -7.61 -17.77 17.67
N ASN A 51 -8.13 -16.54 17.56
CA ASN A 51 -9.56 -16.25 17.43
C ASN A 51 -10.02 -16.09 15.96
N VAL A 52 -9.18 -16.38 14.97
CA VAL A 52 -9.57 -16.33 13.56
C VAL A 52 -10.59 -17.44 13.30
N ILE A 53 -11.78 -17.04 12.87
CA ILE A 53 -12.87 -17.99 12.58
C ILE A 53 -12.52 -18.73 11.29
N GLU A 54 -12.52 -20.06 11.35
CA GLU A 54 -12.29 -20.90 10.18
C GLU A 54 -13.30 -20.59 9.05
N GLY A 55 -12.81 -20.45 7.81
CA GLY A 55 -13.61 -20.10 6.64
C GLY A 55 -13.99 -18.62 6.53
N SER A 56 -13.64 -17.79 7.52
CA SER A 56 -13.80 -16.34 7.42
C SER A 56 -12.94 -15.74 6.29
N ALA A 57 -13.22 -14.49 5.91
CA ALA A 57 -12.39 -13.77 4.95
C ALA A 57 -10.93 -13.67 5.40
N TRP A 58 -10.70 -13.47 6.70
CA TRP A 58 -9.35 -13.42 7.26
C TRP A 58 -8.64 -14.76 7.18
N ASP A 59 -9.28 -15.86 7.57
CA ASP A 59 -8.71 -17.21 7.45
C ASP A 59 -8.34 -17.56 6.00
N LYS A 60 -9.25 -17.27 5.06
CA LYS A 60 -9.00 -17.48 3.63
C LYS A 60 -7.80 -16.67 3.13
N LEU A 61 -7.72 -15.39 3.54
CA LEU A 61 -6.62 -14.52 3.16
C LEU A 61 -5.29 -15.00 3.72
N LEU A 62 -5.24 -15.43 4.99
CA LEU A 62 -4.03 -15.98 5.60
C LEU A 62 -3.51 -17.21 4.83
N LYS A 63 -4.43 -18.07 4.39
CA LYS A 63 -4.09 -19.25 3.57
C LYS A 63 -3.63 -18.86 2.16
N GLU A 64 -4.34 -17.93 1.50
CA GLU A 64 -4.01 -17.43 0.15
C GLU A 64 -2.63 -16.74 0.11
N THR A 65 -2.28 -16.04 1.18
CA THR A 65 -1.05 -15.25 1.24
C THR A 65 0.07 -15.92 2.04
N ALA A 66 -0.05 -17.22 2.33
CA ALA A 66 0.93 -17.95 3.15
C ALA A 66 2.35 -17.84 2.58
N ASP A 67 2.50 -17.94 1.26
CA ASP A 67 3.78 -17.91 0.55
C ASP A 67 4.33 -16.50 0.31
N ILE A 68 3.58 -15.43 0.67
CA ILE A 68 4.08 -14.06 0.54
C ILE A 68 5.02 -13.77 1.72
N GLU A 69 6.25 -13.39 1.40
CA GLU A 69 7.27 -13.06 2.39
C GLU A 69 6.86 -11.84 3.23
N GLU A 70 7.29 -11.83 4.49
CA GLU A 70 7.10 -10.69 5.37
C GLU A 70 8.04 -9.53 5.00
N ALA A 71 7.54 -8.31 5.17
CA ALA A 71 8.28 -7.09 4.91
C ALA A 71 9.43 -6.92 5.90
N THR A 72 10.58 -6.55 5.38
CA THR A 72 11.77 -6.23 6.14
C THR A 72 12.28 -4.82 5.82
N ALA A 73 13.11 -4.25 6.69
CA ALA A 73 13.75 -2.96 6.41
C ALA A 73 14.59 -3.01 5.12
N GLU A 74 15.21 -4.14 4.80
CA GLU A 74 16.01 -4.33 3.59
C GLU A 74 15.17 -4.25 2.30
N ASP A 75 13.88 -4.58 2.33
CA ASP A 75 13.01 -4.40 1.17
C ASP A 75 12.85 -2.92 0.81
N LEU A 76 12.76 -2.03 1.82
CA LEU A 76 12.69 -0.60 1.62
C LEU A 76 14.04 0.01 1.23
N VAL A 77 15.13 -0.48 1.80
CA VAL A 77 16.50 -0.07 1.42
C VAL A 77 16.77 -0.43 -0.05
N TRP A 78 16.38 -1.62 -0.47
CA TRP A 78 16.52 -2.11 -1.84
C TRP A 78 15.71 -1.31 -2.86
N ALA A 79 14.51 -0.84 -2.48
CA ALA A 79 13.57 -0.19 -3.39
C ALA A 79 14.01 1.24 -3.77
N ASP A 80 13.69 1.67 -4.98
CA ASP A 80 13.69 3.07 -5.41
C ASP A 80 12.36 3.74 -5.07
N ALA A 81 11.26 2.97 -5.19
CA ALA A 81 9.89 3.41 -4.92
C ALA A 81 9.17 2.44 -3.98
N ILE A 82 8.22 2.95 -3.21
CA ILE A 82 7.51 2.21 -2.17
C ILE A 82 6.01 2.51 -2.25
N ILE A 83 5.18 1.47 -2.23
CA ILE A 83 3.73 1.57 -2.04
C ILE A 83 3.39 0.95 -0.69
N PHE A 84 2.69 1.70 0.16
CA PHE A 84 2.06 1.17 1.36
C PHE A 84 0.57 0.99 1.13
N SER A 85 0.01 -0.19 1.48
CA SER A 85 -1.42 -0.47 1.40
C SER A 85 -1.92 -1.00 2.75
N THR A 86 -2.73 -0.22 3.46
CA THR A 86 -3.21 -0.56 4.81
C THR A 86 -4.63 -0.07 5.05
N PRO A 87 -5.47 -0.86 5.75
CA PRO A 87 -6.78 -0.38 6.14
C PRO A 87 -6.64 0.75 7.17
N THR A 88 -7.62 1.62 7.21
CA THR A 88 -7.78 2.55 8.33
C THR A 88 -8.20 1.81 9.60
N ARG A 89 -7.71 2.27 10.72
CA ARG A 89 -8.17 1.91 12.06
C ARG A 89 -8.43 3.22 12.82
N PHE A 90 -9.72 3.62 12.86
CA PHE A 90 -10.13 4.87 13.50
C PHE A 90 -9.35 6.11 12.98
N GLY A 91 -9.18 6.21 11.67
CA GLY A 91 -8.45 7.31 11.01
C GLY A 91 -6.93 7.20 11.04
N ASN A 92 -6.35 6.09 11.52
CA ASN A 92 -4.92 5.84 11.58
C ASN A 92 -4.54 4.56 10.81
N VAL A 93 -3.24 4.35 10.61
CA VAL A 93 -2.72 3.08 10.09
C VAL A 93 -3.03 1.92 11.02
N ALA A 94 -3.19 0.72 10.49
CA ALA A 94 -3.30 -0.48 11.30
C ALA A 94 -2.06 -0.66 12.19
N ALA A 95 -2.25 -1.20 13.39
CA ALA A 95 -1.17 -1.40 14.36
C ALA A 95 0.00 -2.22 13.78
N GLN A 96 -0.31 -3.23 12.96
CA GLN A 96 0.68 -4.06 12.27
C GLN A 96 1.55 -3.24 11.32
N MET A 97 0.93 -2.40 10.49
CA MET A 97 1.66 -1.50 9.59
C MET A 97 2.47 -0.47 10.38
N LYS A 98 1.91 0.06 11.48
CA LYS A 98 2.64 1.02 12.32
C LYS A 98 3.84 0.37 13.01
N ALA A 99 3.70 -0.86 13.51
CA ALA A 99 4.81 -1.62 14.08
C ALA A 99 5.95 -1.84 13.07
N PHE A 100 5.60 -2.16 11.81
CA PHE A 100 6.60 -2.24 10.73
C PHE A 100 7.28 -0.89 10.50
N ILE A 101 6.53 0.20 10.38
CA ILE A 101 7.07 1.56 10.21
C ILE A 101 8.00 1.93 11.37
N ASP A 102 7.63 1.59 12.61
CA ASP A 102 8.44 1.89 13.80
C ASP A 102 9.74 1.06 13.85
N SER A 103 9.76 -0.13 13.24
CA SER A 103 10.97 -0.95 13.16
C SER A 103 12.05 -0.39 12.23
N LEU A 104 11.74 0.61 11.39
CA LEU A 104 12.66 1.20 10.41
C LEU A 104 13.67 2.19 11.02
N GLY A 105 13.65 2.41 12.33
CA GLY A 105 14.50 3.39 13.01
C GLY A 105 16.00 3.26 12.70
N GLY A 106 16.52 2.04 12.58
CA GLY A 106 17.93 1.79 12.25
C GLY A 106 18.30 2.28 10.85
N VAL A 107 17.57 1.86 9.83
CA VAL A 107 17.85 2.25 8.43
C VAL A 107 17.53 3.72 8.18
N TRP A 108 16.58 4.31 8.92
CA TRP A 108 16.34 5.74 8.94
C TRP A 108 17.54 6.52 9.47
N ALA A 109 18.10 6.12 10.62
CA ALA A 109 19.25 6.78 11.23
C ALA A 109 20.49 6.76 10.32
N GLU A 110 20.60 5.72 9.48
CA GLU A 110 21.66 5.58 8.46
C GLU A 110 21.36 6.36 7.15
N GLY A 111 20.24 7.07 7.06
CA GLY A 111 19.82 7.84 5.88
C GLY A 111 19.41 6.98 4.68
N LYS A 112 19.19 5.67 4.84
CA LYS A 112 18.92 4.74 3.73
C LYS A 112 17.52 4.90 3.11
N LEU A 113 16.63 5.66 3.74
CA LEU A 113 15.28 5.95 3.25
C LEU A 113 15.16 7.32 2.56
N VAL A 114 16.24 8.10 2.55
CA VAL A 114 16.27 9.42 1.90
C VAL A 114 16.07 9.28 0.39
N ASN A 115 15.24 10.17 -0.18
CA ASN A 115 14.92 10.24 -1.62
C ASN A 115 14.19 9.00 -2.18
N LYS A 116 13.68 8.09 -1.36
CA LYS A 116 12.75 7.05 -1.83
C LYS A 116 11.43 7.68 -2.25
N TYR A 117 10.85 7.24 -3.36
CA TYR A 117 9.54 7.71 -3.80
C TYR A 117 8.44 6.92 -3.11
N VAL A 118 7.49 7.59 -2.46
CA VAL A 118 6.48 6.92 -1.62
C VAL A 118 5.08 7.31 -2.02
N THR A 119 4.21 6.32 -2.14
CA THR A 119 2.77 6.49 -2.28
C THR A 119 2.01 5.51 -1.39
N ALA A 120 0.69 5.74 -1.17
CA ALA A 120 -0.10 4.90 -0.28
C ALA A 120 -1.54 4.71 -0.73
N PHE A 121 -2.11 3.55 -0.36
CA PHE A 121 -3.51 3.18 -0.50
C PHE A 121 -4.12 2.88 0.86
N SER A 122 -5.41 3.14 1.02
CA SER A 122 -6.13 2.78 2.23
C SER A 122 -7.54 2.29 1.95
N SER A 123 -8.10 1.54 2.89
CA SER A 123 -9.49 1.09 2.85
C SER A 123 -10.21 1.34 4.16
N ALA A 124 -11.53 1.49 4.09
CA ALA A 124 -12.43 1.52 5.23
C ALA A 124 -13.74 0.79 4.88
N GLN A 125 -14.63 0.65 5.85
CA GLN A 125 -15.98 0.11 5.61
C GLN A 125 -16.96 1.12 4.96
N ASN A 126 -16.57 2.40 4.87
CA ASN A 126 -17.39 3.45 4.28
C ASN A 126 -16.53 4.56 3.67
N ALA A 127 -17.13 5.43 2.85
CA ALA A 127 -16.43 6.48 2.13
C ALA A 127 -15.76 7.54 3.04
N ASN A 128 -16.28 7.74 4.24
CA ASN A 128 -15.77 8.71 5.21
C ASN A 128 -15.10 8.02 6.41
N GLY A 129 -14.49 6.86 6.19
CA GLY A 129 -13.93 6.02 7.26
C GLY A 129 -12.55 6.43 7.76
N GLY A 130 -11.94 7.49 7.20
CA GLY A 130 -10.63 7.98 7.58
C GLY A 130 -9.47 7.55 6.66
N GLN A 131 -9.77 7.10 5.44
CA GLN A 131 -8.77 6.70 4.44
C GLN A 131 -7.78 7.84 4.15
N GLU A 132 -8.29 9.08 3.95
CA GLU A 132 -7.45 10.26 3.71
C GLU A 132 -6.44 10.47 4.83
N GLN A 133 -6.90 10.46 6.08
CA GLN A 133 -6.05 10.69 7.24
C GLN A 133 -5.01 9.56 7.40
N THR A 134 -5.41 8.31 7.12
CA THR A 134 -4.50 7.16 7.16
C THR A 134 -3.38 7.30 6.14
N ILE A 135 -3.71 7.66 4.88
CA ILE A 135 -2.72 7.92 3.82
C ILE A 135 -1.77 9.05 4.22
N ARG A 136 -2.32 10.16 4.72
CA ARG A 136 -1.53 11.31 5.18
C ARG A 136 -0.62 10.96 6.35
N SER A 137 -1.04 10.08 7.25
CA SER A 137 -0.22 9.59 8.35
C SER A 137 1.01 8.80 7.85
N ILE A 138 0.84 7.96 6.81
CA ILE A 138 1.96 7.29 6.14
C ILE A 138 2.91 8.32 5.52
N TYR A 139 2.36 9.31 4.80
CA TYR A 139 3.18 10.36 4.20
C TYR A 139 3.93 11.19 5.23
N THR A 140 3.33 11.47 6.38
CA THR A 140 4.01 12.13 7.49
C THR A 140 5.25 11.33 7.93
N SER A 141 5.12 10.01 8.11
CA SER A 141 6.26 9.15 8.43
C SER A 141 7.33 9.19 7.34
N ALA A 142 6.92 9.08 6.08
CA ALA A 142 7.84 9.12 4.93
C ALA A 142 8.57 10.48 4.80
N MET A 143 7.90 11.60 5.10
CA MET A 143 8.54 12.93 5.15
C MET A 143 9.62 12.99 6.23
N HIS A 144 9.41 12.36 7.39
CA HIS A 144 10.45 12.26 8.43
C HIS A 144 11.68 11.46 7.95
N TRP A 145 11.51 10.56 6.99
CA TRP A 145 12.64 9.81 6.40
C TRP A 145 13.39 10.61 5.31
N GLY A 146 12.87 11.78 4.92
CA GLY A 146 13.39 12.52 3.76
C GLY A 146 12.96 11.91 2.43
N ALA A 147 11.89 11.13 2.41
CA ALA A 147 11.34 10.53 1.20
C ALA A 147 10.54 11.56 0.36
N ILE A 148 10.37 11.25 -0.90
CA ILE A 148 9.62 12.07 -1.87
C ILE A 148 8.21 11.50 -1.98
N ILE A 149 7.20 12.29 -1.61
CA ILE A 149 5.80 11.86 -1.68
C ILE A 149 5.29 12.01 -3.11
N VAL A 150 4.69 10.95 -3.63
CA VAL A 150 4.04 10.92 -4.95
C VAL A 150 2.56 10.62 -4.76
N PRO A 151 1.72 11.62 -4.49
CA PRO A 151 0.29 11.42 -4.35
C PRO A 151 -0.34 11.17 -5.72
N THR A 152 -1.56 10.62 -5.73
CA THR A 152 -2.29 10.47 -6.99
C THR A 152 -2.64 11.83 -7.60
N GLY A 153 -3.01 12.84 -6.80
CA GLY A 153 -3.47 14.15 -7.30
C GLY A 153 -4.72 14.01 -8.17
N TYR A 154 -5.17 15.07 -8.76
CA TYR A 154 -6.24 15.05 -9.78
C TYR A 154 -5.63 14.94 -11.18
N THR A 155 -4.89 13.85 -11.42
CA THR A 155 -4.09 13.67 -12.65
C THR A 155 -4.68 12.67 -13.64
N ASP A 156 -5.84 12.06 -13.29
CA ASP A 156 -6.55 11.10 -14.13
C ASP A 156 -8.02 10.97 -13.67
N ASP A 157 -8.93 10.69 -14.58
CA ASP A 157 -10.37 10.60 -14.29
C ASP A 157 -10.72 9.42 -13.37
N SER A 158 -9.90 8.37 -13.32
CA SER A 158 -10.08 7.22 -12.43
C SER A 158 -10.13 7.61 -10.95
N ILE A 159 -9.56 8.76 -10.59
CA ILE A 159 -9.59 9.27 -9.22
C ILE A 159 -11.01 9.59 -8.76
N TYR A 160 -11.87 10.04 -9.67
CA TYR A 160 -13.29 10.32 -9.35
C TYR A 160 -14.09 9.03 -9.16
N LEU A 161 -13.74 7.94 -9.86
CA LEU A 161 -14.38 6.63 -9.70
C LEU A 161 -14.17 6.05 -8.30
N GLN A 162 -13.03 6.35 -7.68
CA GLN A 162 -12.73 5.90 -6.33
C GLN A 162 -13.23 6.86 -5.22
N GLY A 163 -13.85 7.98 -5.58
CA GLY A 163 -14.43 8.96 -4.64
C GLY A 163 -13.65 10.29 -4.53
N GLY A 164 -12.66 10.55 -5.40
CA GLY A 164 -12.00 11.85 -5.53
C GLY A 164 -10.92 12.16 -4.51
N ASN A 165 -10.38 11.16 -3.78
CA ASN A 165 -9.28 11.40 -2.85
C ASN A 165 -7.97 11.66 -3.58
N PRO A 166 -7.39 12.89 -3.51
CA PRO A 166 -6.16 13.24 -4.23
C PRO A 166 -4.87 12.74 -3.54
N TYR A 167 -4.97 12.30 -2.30
CA TYR A 167 -3.79 11.85 -1.54
C TYR A 167 -3.38 10.44 -1.94
N GLY A 168 -4.34 9.56 -2.30
CA GLY A 168 -4.08 8.20 -2.70
C GLY A 168 -5.36 7.39 -2.88
N VAL A 169 -5.24 6.14 -3.31
CA VAL A 169 -6.40 5.28 -3.54
C VAL A 169 -7.12 4.99 -2.22
N SER A 170 -8.43 5.21 -2.23
CA SER A 170 -9.34 5.04 -1.09
C SER A 170 -10.45 4.05 -1.42
N ALA A 171 -10.34 2.83 -0.93
CA ALA A 171 -11.35 1.81 -1.09
C ALA A 171 -12.42 1.89 0.02
N SER A 172 -13.68 1.71 -0.36
CA SER A 172 -14.79 1.50 0.58
C SER A 172 -15.27 0.07 0.45
N GLN A 173 -15.04 -0.74 1.49
CA GLN A 173 -15.48 -2.14 1.52
C GLN A 173 -17.00 -2.21 1.54
N ASP A 174 -17.58 -3.18 0.82
CA ASP A 174 -19.02 -3.41 0.87
C ASP A 174 -19.40 -3.99 2.26
N PRO A 175 -20.20 -3.27 3.07
CA PRO A 175 -20.53 -3.71 4.42
C PRO A 175 -21.43 -4.95 4.46
N GLU A 176 -22.13 -5.25 3.35
CA GLU A 176 -22.97 -6.44 3.24
C GLU A 176 -22.19 -7.69 2.88
N LYS A 177 -20.92 -7.53 2.48
CA LYS A 177 -20.03 -8.61 2.09
C LYS A 177 -18.82 -8.67 3.03
N GLN A 178 -18.51 -9.88 3.48
CA GLN A 178 -17.36 -10.13 4.36
C GLN A 178 -16.14 -10.61 3.55
N ASP A 179 -15.87 -9.94 2.42
CA ASP A 179 -14.76 -10.25 1.53
C ASP A 179 -14.06 -8.97 1.05
N ASN A 180 -13.32 -9.05 -0.05
CA ASN A 180 -12.61 -7.92 -0.64
C ASN A 180 -13.45 -7.07 -1.62
N THR A 181 -14.77 -7.25 -1.66
CA THR A 181 -15.65 -6.45 -2.50
C THR A 181 -15.69 -5.00 -2.00
N THR A 182 -15.62 -4.06 -2.95
CA THR A 182 -15.71 -2.63 -2.67
C THR A 182 -16.97 -2.02 -3.31
N THR A 183 -17.50 -0.98 -2.69
CA THR A 183 -18.65 -0.22 -3.21
C THR A 183 -18.25 0.81 -4.26
N ASN A 184 -16.96 1.13 -4.36
CA ASN A 184 -16.40 2.03 -5.36
C ASN A 184 -15.38 1.30 -6.25
N ASP A 185 -15.25 1.75 -7.50
CA ASP A 185 -14.27 1.17 -8.45
C ASP A 185 -12.90 1.80 -8.23
N VAL A 186 -12.02 1.07 -7.53
CA VAL A 186 -10.69 1.56 -7.15
C VAL A 186 -9.59 1.06 -8.08
N MET A 187 -9.81 -0.01 -8.85
CA MET A 187 -8.74 -0.66 -9.59
C MET A 187 -8.14 0.21 -10.70
N PRO A 188 -8.92 1.02 -11.46
CA PRO A 188 -8.33 1.98 -12.41
C PRO A 188 -7.41 3.00 -11.72
N ALA A 189 -7.80 3.51 -10.54
CA ALA A 189 -6.98 4.44 -9.77
C ALA A 189 -5.70 3.78 -9.21
N VAL A 190 -5.75 2.50 -8.81
CA VAL A 190 -4.55 1.73 -8.42
C VAL A 190 -3.57 1.63 -9.59
N VAL A 191 -4.08 1.30 -10.79
CA VAL A 191 -3.26 1.24 -12.01
C VAL A 191 -2.62 2.58 -12.31
N HIS A 192 -3.42 3.66 -12.32
CA HIS A 192 -2.92 5.00 -12.58
C HIS A 192 -1.85 5.43 -11.58
N GLN A 193 -2.13 5.33 -10.28
CA GLN A 193 -1.21 5.77 -9.23
C GLN A 193 0.10 4.95 -9.23
N THR A 194 0.04 3.65 -9.53
CA THR A 194 1.23 2.81 -9.67
C THR A 194 2.09 3.27 -10.85
N LYS A 195 1.51 3.48 -12.03
CA LYS A 195 2.23 3.97 -13.20
C LYS A 195 2.84 5.35 -12.95
N ARG A 196 2.07 6.27 -12.36
CA ARG A 196 2.54 7.60 -11.98
C ARG A 196 3.75 7.53 -11.04
N LEU A 197 3.72 6.66 -10.03
CA LEU A 197 4.86 6.47 -9.13
C LEU A 197 6.11 6.06 -9.89
N LEU A 198 6.00 5.07 -10.78
CA LEU A 198 7.13 4.58 -11.59
C LEU A 198 7.67 5.67 -12.53
N GLU A 199 6.79 6.40 -13.20
CA GLU A 199 7.16 7.51 -14.11
C GLU A 199 7.90 8.64 -13.39
N VAL A 200 7.50 8.96 -12.16
CA VAL A 200 8.16 9.98 -11.34
C VAL A 200 9.51 9.48 -10.82
N ALA A 201 9.60 8.21 -10.47
CA ALA A 201 10.82 7.58 -9.96
C ALA A 201 11.88 7.33 -11.05
N ASP A 202 11.51 7.33 -12.33
CA ASP A 202 12.43 7.14 -13.49
C ASP A 202 13.08 8.46 -13.95
N LYS A 203 12.68 9.60 -13.41
CA LYS A 203 13.23 10.93 -13.76
C LYS A 203 14.50 11.23 -12.97
#